data_6271da193581652ea532c735361a8040
#
_entry.id   6271da193581652ea532c735361a8040
#
_cell.length_a   1.000
_cell.length_b   1.000
_cell.length_c   1.000
_cell.angle_alpha   90.00
_cell.angle_beta   90.00
_cell.angle_gamma   90.00
#
_symmetry.space_group_name_H-M   'P 1'
#
loop_
_entity.id
_entity.type
_entity.pdbx_description
1 polymer ?
#
loop_
_entity_poly.entity_id
_entity_poly.type
_entity_poly.pdbx_seq_one_letter_code
_entity_poly.pdbx_strand_id
1 'polypeptide(L)'
;MQDKLLVAARHVAAGRCIVARQRAIIARLEGDRYRTVEAMRTLDLFEQTLAIFEDHYREILIEITQPGGTQLCWPPPQHAIRRRYLR
;
A
#
# COMPACT_ATOMS: atom_id res chain seq x y z
N MET A 1 -8.05 -0.64 -19.90
CA MET A 1 -6.91 0.06 -19.33
C MET A 1 -7.32 1.02 -18.23
N GLN A 2 -8.27 1.89 -18.52
CA GLN A 2 -8.75 2.80 -17.50
C GLN A 2 -9.41 2.08 -16.34
N ASP A 3 -10.04 0.94 -16.62
CA ASP A 3 -10.65 0.14 -15.58
C ASP A 3 -9.62 -0.37 -14.58
N LYS A 4 -8.47 -0.74 -15.11
CA LYS A 4 -7.37 -1.22 -14.29
C LYS A 4 -6.88 -0.15 -13.32
N LEU A 5 -6.73 1.07 -13.84
CA LEU A 5 -6.31 2.20 -13.02
C LEU A 5 -7.36 2.53 -11.97
N LEU A 6 -8.62 2.50 -12.37
CA LEU A 6 -9.71 2.78 -11.43
C LEU A 6 -9.75 1.77 -10.29
N VAL A 7 -9.60 0.49 -10.62
CA VAL A 7 -9.57 -0.55 -9.59
C VAL A 7 -8.39 -0.33 -8.65
N ALA A 8 -7.22 -0.04 -9.20
CA ALA A 8 -6.04 0.20 -8.38
C ALA A 8 -6.23 1.41 -7.48
N ALA A 9 -6.84 2.48 -8.01
CA ALA A 9 -7.13 3.67 -7.22
C ALA A 9 -8.08 3.38 -6.08
N ARG A 10 -9.07 2.54 -6.32
CA ARG A 10 -10.01 2.12 -5.28
C ARG A 10 -9.32 1.34 -4.18
N HIS A 11 -8.40 0.46 -4.57
CA HIS A 11 -7.64 -0.31 -3.58
C HIS A 11 -6.80 0.61 -2.69
N VAL A 12 -6.17 1.61 -3.30
CA VAL A 12 -5.40 2.59 -2.52
C VAL A 12 -6.30 3.34 -1.56
N ALA A 13 -7.44 3.81 -2.03
CA ALA A 13 -8.38 4.55 -1.20
C ALA A 13 -8.89 3.69 -0.04
N ALA A 14 -9.24 2.45 -0.33
CA ALA A 14 -9.71 1.52 0.70
C ALA A 14 -8.60 1.25 1.72
N GLY A 15 -7.38 1.05 1.25
CA GLY A 15 -6.24 0.80 2.12
C GLY A 15 -5.97 1.98 3.04
N ARG A 16 -6.04 3.20 2.52
CA ARG A 16 -5.85 4.40 3.33
C ARG A 16 -6.93 4.53 4.39
N CYS A 17 -8.15 4.18 4.04
CA CYS A 17 -9.27 4.22 4.97
C CYS A 17 -9.06 3.22 6.10
N ILE A 18 -8.63 2.02 5.76
CA ILE A 18 -8.37 0.97 6.75
C ILE A 18 -7.25 1.39 7.69
N VAL A 19 -6.17 1.95 7.16
CA VAL A 19 -5.05 2.42 7.98
C VAL A 19 -5.52 3.53 8.93
N ALA A 20 -6.29 4.49 8.42
CA ALA A 20 -6.80 5.59 9.25
C ALA A 20 -7.68 5.06 10.38
N ARG A 21 -8.54 4.10 10.06
CA ARG A 21 -9.42 3.50 11.07
C ARG A 21 -8.61 2.78 12.14
N GLN A 22 -7.59 2.05 11.73
CA GLN A 22 -6.76 1.32 12.67
C GLN A 22 -6.01 2.28 13.60
N ARG A 23 -5.53 3.40 13.06
CA ARG A 23 -4.88 4.41 13.89
C ARG A 23 -5.85 4.99 14.92
N ALA A 24 -7.10 5.18 14.54
CA ALA A 24 -8.12 5.68 15.47
C ALA A 24 -8.39 4.65 16.57
N ILE A 25 -8.38 3.37 16.23
CA ILE A 25 -8.54 2.31 17.22
C ILE A 25 -7.40 2.35 18.22
N ILE A 26 -6.17 2.50 17.74
CA ILE A 26 -5.01 2.55 18.61
C ILE A 26 -5.12 3.74 19.58
N ALA A 27 -5.57 4.86 19.08
CA ALA A 27 -5.73 6.05 19.93
C ALA A 27 -6.73 5.80 21.06
N ARG A 28 -7.77 5.01 20.80
CA ARG A 28 -8.74 4.67 21.82
C ARG A 28 -8.23 3.67 22.85
N LEU A 29 -7.23 2.87 22.47
CA LEU A 29 -6.68 1.86 23.34
C LEU A 29 -5.58 2.41 24.24
N GLU A 30 -5.38 3.70 24.21
CA GLU A 30 -4.37 4.34 25.04
C GLU A 30 -4.62 3.96 26.50
N GLY A 31 -3.58 3.44 27.16
CA GLY A 31 -3.71 2.97 28.52
C GLY A 31 -3.80 1.45 28.65
N ASP A 32 -4.12 0.76 27.56
CA ASP A 32 -4.13 -0.70 27.57
C ASP A 32 -2.96 -1.19 26.72
N ARG A 33 -1.86 -1.44 27.37
CA ARG A 33 -0.63 -1.84 26.68
C ARG A 33 -0.78 -3.06 25.81
N TYR A 34 -1.45 -4.07 26.35
CA TYR A 34 -1.55 -5.35 25.68
C TYR A 34 -2.30 -5.21 24.36
N ARG A 35 -3.45 -4.57 24.41
CA ARG A 35 -4.27 -4.38 23.22
C ARG A 35 -3.61 -3.44 22.23
N THR A 36 -2.89 -2.45 22.74
CA THR A 36 -2.19 -1.50 21.88
C THR A 36 -1.12 -2.19 21.05
N VAL A 37 -0.36 -3.10 21.66
CA VAL A 37 0.68 -3.82 20.93
C VAL A 37 0.08 -4.64 19.81
N GLU A 38 -1.00 -5.35 20.07
CA GLU A 38 -1.67 -6.13 19.04
C GLU A 38 -2.21 -5.25 17.93
N ALA A 39 -2.84 -4.14 18.30
CA ALA A 39 -3.39 -3.21 17.34
C ALA A 39 -2.30 -2.58 16.46
N MET A 40 -1.13 -2.34 17.03
CA MET A 40 -0.01 -1.80 16.26
C MET A 40 0.56 -2.81 15.28
N ARG A 41 0.56 -4.08 15.63
CA ARG A 41 0.94 -5.13 14.70
C ARG A 41 -0.01 -5.18 13.52
N THR A 42 -1.30 -5.06 13.81
CA THR A 42 -2.29 -5.03 12.75
C THR A 42 -2.12 -3.81 11.86
N LEU A 43 -1.82 -2.67 12.46
CA LEU A 43 -1.55 -1.45 11.69
C LEU A 43 -0.37 -1.66 10.75
N ASP A 44 0.69 -2.30 11.24
CA ASP A 44 1.87 -2.54 10.41
C ASP A 44 1.52 -3.38 9.18
N LEU A 45 0.69 -4.41 9.36
CA LEU A 45 0.24 -5.23 8.24
C LEU A 45 -0.60 -4.41 7.25
N PHE A 46 -1.47 -3.57 7.77
CA PHE A 46 -2.30 -2.73 6.90
C PHE A 46 -1.45 -1.74 6.12
N GLU A 47 -0.44 -1.17 6.75
CA GLU A 47 0.46 -0.24 6.08
C GLU A 47 1.27 -0.93 5.00
N GLN A 48 1.71 -2.15 5.24
CA GLN A 48 2.42 -2.92 4.22
C GLN A 48 1.51 -3.21 3.03
N THR A 49 0.27 -3.58 3.30
CA THR A 49 -0.69 -3.85 2.24
C THR A 49 -0.97 -2.58 1.44
N LEU A 50 -1.12 -1.46 2.11
CA LEU A 50 -1.34 -0.19 1.44
C LEU A 50 -0.15 0.15 0.53
N ALA A 51 1.07 -0.10 1.00
CA ALA A 51 2.26 0.15 0.20
C ALA A 51 2.22 -0.67 -1.10
N ILE A 52 1.77 -1.91 -1.02
CA ILE A 52 1.65 -2.76 -2.20
C ILE A 52 0.65 -2.16 -3.18
N PHE A 53 -0.50 -1.72 -2.68
CA PHE A 53 -1.51 -1.10 -3.52
C PHE A 53 -1.00 0.18 -4.17
N GLU A 54 -0.27 0.99 -3.43
CA GLU A 54 0.28 2.24 -3.95
C GLU A 54 1.32 1.98 -5.02
N ASP A 55 2.17 0.99 -4.84
CA ASP A 55 3.16 0.62 -5.84
C ASP A 55 2.48 0.12 -7.11
N HIS A 56 1.47 -0.71 -6.95
CA HIS A 56 0.73 -1.23 -8.09
C HIS A 56 0.04 -0.11 -8.87
N TYR A 57 -0.58 0.81 -8.16
CA TYR A 57 -1.21 1.97 -8.78
C TYR A 57 -0.19 2.78 -9.57
N ARG A 58 0.98 3.01 -8.99
CA ARG A 58 2.04 3.77 -9.64
C ARG A 58 2.54 3.08 -10.89
N GLU A 59 2.67 1.77 -10.85
CA GLU A 59 3.11 1.01 -12.02
C GLU A 59 2.11 1.13 -13.17
N ILE A 60 0.84 1.02 -12.86
CA ILE A 60 -0.20 1.14 -13.88
C ILE A 60 -0.19 2.55 -14.46
N LEU A 61 -0.01 3.55 -13.62
CA LEU A 61 0.02 4.93 -14.05
C LEU A 61 1.18 5.17 -15.01
N ILE A 62 2.34 4.59 -14.71
CA ILE A 62 3.51 4.70 -15.58
C ILE A 62 3.24 4.04 -16.92
N GLU A 63 2.65 2.86 -16.92
CA GLU A 63 2.30 2.16 -18.16
C GLU A 63 1.45 3.02 -19.07
N ILE A 64 0.47 3.69 -18.47
CA ILE A 64 -0.47 4.49 -19.24
C ILE A 64 0.17 5.76 -19.77
N THR A 65 1.02 6.38 -18.97
CA THR A 65 1.57 7.69 -19.31
C THR A 65 2.83 7.60 -20.17
N GLN A 66 3.46 6.43 -20.24
CA GLN A 66 4.69 6.26 -21.01
C GLN A 66 4.59 5.07 -21.97
N PRO A 67 3.66 5.12 -22.91
CA PRO A 67 3.53 4.02 -23.86
C PRO A 67 4.77 3.92 -24.74
N GLY A 68 5.29 2.75 -24.87
CA GLY A 68 6.44 2.52 -25.71
C GLY A 68 7.78 2.69 -25.05
N GLY A 69 7.84 3.44 -23.97
CA GLY A 69 9.07 3.65 -23.24
C GLY A 69 9.24 2.69 -22.09
N THR A 70 8.16 2.14 -21.64
CA THR A 70 8.15 1.31 -20.46
C THR A 70 8.91 0.01 -20.60
N GLN A 71 9.03 -0.46 -21.82
CA GLN A 71 9.66 -1.75 -22.06
C GLN A 71 11.11 -1.77 -21.66
N LEU A 72 11.76 -0.63 -21.73
CA LEU A 72 13.17 -0.55 -21.42
C LEU A 72 13.44 -0.63 -19.93
N CYS A 73 12.48 -0.20 -19.15
CA CYS A 73 12.64 -0.17 -17.70
C CYS A 73 11.92 -1.31 -17.01
N TRP A 74 11.26 -2.12 -17.77
CA TRP A 74 10.46 -3.20 -17.19
C TRP A 74 11.21 -4.53 -17.27
N PRO A 75 11.16 -5.36 -16.25
CA PRO A 75 10.46 -5.14 -14.99
C PRO A 75 11.21 -4.19 -14.08
N PRO A 76 10.51 -3.51 -13.16
CA PRO A 76 11.19 -2.66 -12.20
C PRO A 76 12.10 -3.50 -11.31
N PRO A 77 13.07 -2.85 -10.68
CA PRO A 77 14.00 -3.60 -9.82
C PRO A 77 13.26 -4.30 -8.71
N GLN A 78 13.21 -5.59 -8.77
CA GLN A 78 12.48 -6.39 -7.81
C GLN A 78 13.06 -6.29 -6.41
N HIS A 79 14.35 -6.08 -6.31
CA HIS A 79 15.00 -5.95 -5.02
C HIS A 79 14.53 -4.69 -4.27
N ALA A 80 14.18 -3.64 -4.98
CA ALA A 80 13.67 -2.42 -4.35
C ALA A 80 12.30 -2.66 -3.72
N ILE A 81 11.48 -3.45 -4.40
CA ILE A 81 10.16 -3.81 -3.89
C ILE A 81 10.30 -4.72 -2.67
N ARG A 82 11.22 -5.67 -2.76
CA ARG A 82 11.45 -6.60 -1.66
C ARG A 82 11.88 -5.89 -0.39
N ARG A 83 12.71 -4.87 -0.50
CA ARG A 83 13.12 -4.12 0.67
C ARG A 83 11.96 -3.53 1.42
N ARG A 84 10.95 -3.11 0.68
CA ARG A 84 9.78 -2.49 1.28
C ARG A 84 8.97 -3.49 2.08
N TYR A 85 8.88 -4.72 1.61
CA TYR A 85 8.03 -5.72 2.22
C TYR A 85 8.73 -6.65 3.19
N LEU A 86 10.05 -6.73 3.09
CA LEU A 86 10.84 -7.58 3.96
C LEU A 86 11.43 -6.74 5.08
N ARG A 87 10.76 -6.65 6.15
CA ARG A 87 11.32 -5.95 7.30
C ARG A 87 11.69 -6.90 8.41
#